data_96f4eb993f3dcbccf2df018a0c8a6ee5
#
_entry.id   96f4eb993f3dcbccf2df018a0c8a6ee5
#
_cell.length_a   1.000
_cell.length_b   1.000
_cell.length_c   1.000
_cell.angle_alpha   90.00
_cell.angle_beta   90.00
_cell.angle_gamma   90.00
#
_symmetry.space_group_name_H-M   'P 1'
#
loop_
_entity.id
_entity.type
_entity.pdbx_description
1 polymer ?
#
loop_
_entity_poly.entity_id
_entity_poly.type
_entity_poly.pdbx_seq_one_letter_code
_entity_poly.pdbx_strand_id
1 'polypeptide(L)'
;MWRKLPLWSAALLLLVGAPPRGLAKEQRASARFQESAEANAEPAPEEPPPDFEEGFEPEPDRWEIPYPDSPRIVKGRLRDPYNQNILKGDKPIIGNTVFFAFTATSETPIEGRVLPVASGVSANDPDSLGFFGQGHQLFSSPKAILSAELFKGQTAFRPKDWVLKITPVFNLNYLRVQENNLVDIDVREGSSRRRQDFSLEEAFGEVKLVDVSPQFDTLSLRVGIQPFISDFRGLIFSDFNLGARLFGNASSNRWQYNLVFFDLLEKETNSELNTFERRQQQVWIANLFRQDFLSLGYTLSASVHHSLDHATIHFDANDFLVRPARIGSVRSHEVESTYFGVTGDGHIGRLNLSHAFYWVSGTDERHSLAGRPVDINAQMAALELSVDRDWMRFKGSLFFASGDGEPLDGDATGFDTIYDHMNFAGGPFSFWNRSAIALTQTGVLLKGPFTLLPNLRSNKFEGQANFVNPGVVLLNLGYDADLTPKLRAILNANYLFFHQTESLERLLFQPKIRKAIGLDWGGGILYRPLLSQNIVILAGVTGLLTGSGFDDIYTSPCDVPGCGTASRNLANLFGLVKFTY
;
A
#
# COMPACT_ATOMS: atom_id res chain seq x y z
N MET A 1 -15.59 -18.97 30.52
CA MET A 1 -16.79 -19.58 29.93
C MET A 1 -16.57 -19.65 28.43
N TRP A 2 -16.41 -20.82 27.88
CA TRP A 2 -16.08 -21.04 26.46
C TRP A 2 -17.33 -20.82 25.62
N ARG A 3 -17.40 -19.75 24.81
CA ARG A 3 -18.45 -19.58 23.81
C ARG A 3 -17.86 -19.82 22.40
N LYS A 4 -18.49 -20.73 21.73
CA LYS A 4 -18.42 -21.26 20.36
C LYS A 4 -17.68 -20.39 19.33
N LEU A 5 -16.53 -20.85 18.86
CA LEU A 5 -15.91 -20.43 17.59
C LEU A 5 -16.83 -20.83 16.42
N PRO A 6 -17.05 -19.96 15.44
CA PRO A 6 -17.81 -20.32 14.25
C PRO A 6 -17.05 -21.29 13.34
N LEU A 7 -17.76 -22.24 12.76
CA LEU A 7 -17.35 -23.40 11.97
C LEU A 7 -16.61 -23.13 10.64
N TRP A 8 -16.05 -21.95 10.42
CA TRP A 8 -15.37 -21.59 9.16
C TRP A 8 -13.84 -21.78 9.18
N SER A 9 -13.26 -22.14 10.31
CA SER A 9 -11.81 -22.36 10.45
C SER A 9 -11.33 -23.74 9.94
N ALA A 10 -12.23 -24.63 9.53
CA ALA A 10 -11.88 -26.00 9.15
C ALA A 10 -11.70 -26.24 7.64
N ALA A 11 -12.00 -25.27 6.79
CA ALA A 11 -11.98 -25.48 5.32
C ALA A 11 -10.64 -25.15 4.65
N LEU A 12 -9.67 -24.56 5.35
CA LEU A 12 -8.38 -24.14 4.76
C LEU A 12 -7.25 -25.18 4.95
N LEU A 13 -7.48 -26.28 5.62
CA LEU A 13 -6.45 -27.29 5.98
C LEU A 13 -6.50 -28.59 5.16
N LEU A 14 -7.33 -28.70 4.13
CA LEU A 14 -7.55 -29.96 3.39
C LEU A 14 -7.18 -29.94 1.89
N LEU A 15 -6.28 -29.04 1.44
CA LEU A 15 -5.75 -29.05 0.07
C LEU A 15 -4.24 -29.34 -0.01
N VAL A 16 -3.69 -30.13 0.91
CA VAL A 16 -2.36 -30.74 0.71
C VAL A 16 -2.56 -32.12 0.09
N GLY A 17 -2.76 -32.14 -1.20
CA GLY A 17 -2.75 -33.37 -1.99
C GLY A 17 -1.33 -33.96 -2.09
N ALA A 18 -1.21 -35.26 -1.99
CA ALA A 18 0.03 -36.04 -2.09
C ALA A 18 0.78 -35.72 -3.40
N PRO A 19 2.13 -35.75 -3.40
CA PRO A 19 2.92 -35.45 -4.59
C PRO A 19 2.72 -36.53 -5.66
N PRO A 20 2.75 -36.17 -6.95
CA PRO A 20 2.58 -37.13 -8.04
C PRO A 20 3.73 -38.15 -8.09
N ARG A 21 3.39 -39.40 -8.24
CA ARG A 21 4.30 -40.59 -8.27
C ARG A 21 5.40 -40.56 -9.35
N GLY A 22 5.56 -39.50 -10.14
CA GLY A 22 6.54 -39.41 -11.23
C GLY A 22 7.97 -39.04 -10.80
N LEU A 23 8.14 -38.24 -9.76
CA LEU A 23 9.45 -37.73 -9.32
C LEU A 23 10.32 -38.76 -8.56
N ALA A 24 9.71 -39.81 -8.01
CA ALA A 24 10.44 -40.81 -7.25
C ALA A 24 11.31 -41.75 -8.12
N LYS A 25 11.14 -41.78 -9.44
CA LYS A 25 11.91 -42.62 -10.36
C LYS A 25 13.21 -41.95 -10.84
N GLU A 26 13.20 -40.63 -11.04
CA GLU A 26 14.41 -39.88 -11.42
C GLU A 26 15.38 -39.70 -10.26
N GLN A 27 14.87 -39.46 -9.05
CA GLN A 27 15.73 -39.34 -7.85
C GLN A 27 16.43 -40.67 -7.49
N ARG A 28 15.80 -41.85 -7.75
CA ARG A 28 16.44 -43.16 -7.53
C ARG A 28 17.50 -43.49 -8.59
N ALA A 29 17.41 -42.93 -9.78
CA ALA A 29 18.44 -43.12 -10.82
C ALA A 29 19.67 -42.24 -10.54
N SER A 30 19.50 -40.99 -10.09
CA SER A 30 20.62 -40.12 -9.73
C SER A 30 21.35 -40.59 -8.46
N ALA A 31 20.60 -41.05 -7.45
CA ALA A 31 21.22 -41.62 -6.24
C ALA A 31 22.05 -42.87 -6.49
N ARG A 32 21.62 -43.77 -7.41
CA ARG A 32 22.42 -44.94 -7.79
C ARG A 32 23.68 -44.60 -8.60
N PHE A 33 23.70 -43.51 -9.34
CA PHE A 33 24.90 -43.06 -10.06
C PHE A 33 25.93 -42.40 -9.12
N GLN A 34 25.48 -41.73 -8.04
CA GLN A 34 26.37 -41.20 -7.02
C GLN A 34 26.93 -42.29 -6.13
N GLU A 35 26.11 -43.28 -5.70
CA GLU A 35 26.54 -44.36 -4.85
C GLU A 35 27.57 -45.33 -5.53
N SER A 36 27.57 -45.44 -6.86
CA SER A 36 28.55 -46.21 -7.62
C SER A 36 29.85 -45.43 -7.93
N ALA A 37 29.87 -44.12 -7.81
CA ALA A 37 31.05 -43.29 -7.98
C ALA A 37 31.84 -43.13 -6.66
N GLU A 38 31.14 -43.14 -5.53
CA GLU A 38 31.75 -43.00 -4.20
C GLU A 38 32.40 -44.31 -3.68
N ALA A 39 32.00 -45.48 -4.22
CA ALA A 39 32.53 -46.76 -3.74
C ALA A 39 33.98 -47.10 -4.16
N ASN A 40 34.63 -46.29 -5.01
CA ASN A 40 35.98 -46.53 -5.48
C ASN A 40 36.94 -45.34 -5.36
N ALA A 41 36.57 -44.30 -4.60
CA ALA A 41 37.50 -43.20 -4.29
C ALA A 41 38.18 -43.49 -2.94
N GLU A 42 39.48 -43.69 -2.94
CA GLU A 42 40.26 -43.55 -1.71
C GLU A 42 39.97 -42.17 -1.07
N PRO A 43 39.73 -42.10 0.25
CA PRO A 43 39.52 -40.80 0.88
C PRO A 43 40.73 -39.92 0.63
N ALA A 44 40.56 -38.87 -0.14
CA ALA A 44 41.55 -37.79 -0.23
C ALA A 44 41.85 -37.31 1.21
N PRO A 45 43.11 -37.02 1.54
CA PRO A 45 43.43 -36.47 2.86
C PRO A 45 42.54 -35.21 3.08
N GLU A 46 41.81 -35.16 4.18
CA GLU A 46 41.05 -33.95 4.58
C GLU A 46 42.04 -32.81 4.64
N GLU A 47 42.04 -31.96 3.62
CA GLU A 47 42.66 -30.65 3.71
C GLU A 47 41.97 -29.90 4.86
N PRO A 48 42.71 -29.33 5.83
CA PRO A 48 42.09 -28.49 6.82
C PRO A 48 41.27 -27.41 6.10
N PRO A 49 40.07 -27.04 6.60
CA PRO A 49 39.26 -26.02 5.96
C PRO A 49 40.14 -24.77 5.79
N PRO A 50 40.19 -24.19 4.59
CA PRO A 50 41.02 -23.01 4.37
C PRO A 50 40.68 -21.94 5.40
N ASP A 51 41.72 -21.42 6.04
CA ASP A 51 41.55 -20.29 6.93
C ASP A 51 41.07 -19.12 6.05
N PHE A 52 39.76 -18.82 6.10
CA PHE A 52 39.10 -17.87 5.21
C PHE A 52 39.67 -16.44 5.33
N GLU A 53 40.50 -16.16 6.35
CA GLU A 53 41.15 -14.88 6.52
C GLU A 53 42.47 -14.76 5.75
N GLU A 54 43.21 -15.85 5.49
CA GLU A 54 44.51 -15.79 4.79
C GLU A 54 44.45 -15.89 3.26
N GLY A 55 43.33 -16.25 2.70
CA GLY A 55 43.17 -16.44 1.23
C GLY A 55 42.14 -15.55 0.54
N PHE A 56 41.50 -14.64 1.28
CA PHE A 56 40.51 -13.75 0.69
C PHE A 56 41.19 -12.54 0.05
N GLU A 57 41.44 -12.60 -1.27
CA GLU A 57 41.73 -11.40 -2.05
C GLU A 57 40.38 -10.75 -2.42
N PRO A 58 40.08 -9.55 -1.91
CA PRO A 58 38.87 -8.85 -2.27
C PRO A 58 38.89 -8.57 -3.78
N GLU A 59 37.89 -9.03 -4.51
CA GLU A 59 37.72 -8.66 -5.91
C GLU A 59 37.65 -7.14 -6.02
N PRO A 60 38.36 -6.53 -7.02
CA PRO A 60 38.33 -5.10 -7.20
C PRO A 60 36.90 -4.62 -7.46
N ASP A 61 36.50 -3.56 -6.79
CA ASP A 61 35.21 -2.94 -6.99
C ASP A 61 35.06 -2.35 -8.40
N ARG A 62 33.82 -2.19 -8.86
CA ARG A 62 33.51 -1.73 -10.22
C ARG A 62 34.16 -0.40 -10.63
N TRP A 63 34.53 0.46 -9.68
CA TRP A 63 35.26 1.71 -9.95
C TRP A 63 36.77 1.52 -10.06
N GLU A 64 37.32 0.42 -9.58
CA GLU A 64 38.73 0.03 -9.66
C GLU A 64 39.02 -0.70 -11.00
N ILE A 65 38.01 -1.38 -11.53
CA ILE A 65 38.09 -2.07 -12.83
C ILE A 65 38.00 -1.03 -13.94
N PRO A 66 39.03 -0.90 -14.80
CA PRO A 66 38.97 0.02 -15.95
C PRO A 66 37.88 -0.43 -16.93
N TYR A 67 37.14 0.53 -17.48
CA TYR A 67 36.17 0.23 -18.55
C TYR A 67 36.89 -0.38 -19.77
N PRO A 68 36.30 -1.41 -20.40
CA PRO A 68 36.77 -1.88 -21.68
C PRO A 68 36.67 -0.74 -22.70
N ASP A 69 37.68 -0.59 -23.53
CA ASP A 69 37.70 0.39 -24.62
C ASP A 69 36.57 0.06 -25.62
N SER A 70 35.50 0.81 -25.54
CA SER A 70 34.35 0.69 -26.43
C SER A 70 33.89 2.08 -26.87
N PRO A 71 33.63 2.32 -28.15
CA PRO A 71 33.10 3.61 -28.62
C PRO A 71 31.70 3.93 -28.10
N ARG A 72 31.02 2.94 -27.50
CA ARG A 72 29.69 3.10 -26.87
C ARG A 72 29.77 3.53 -25.40
N ILE A 73 30.92 3.44 -24.76
CA ILE A 73 31.14 3.78 -23.36
C ILE A 73 31.82 5.14 -23.28
N VAL A 74 31.08 6.16 -22.88
CA VAL A 74 31.60 7.52 -22.69
C VAL A 74 31.83 7.77 -21.21
N LYS A 75 33.11 7.88 -20.84
CA LYS A 75 33.54 8.04 -19.44
C LYS A 75 33.04 9.36 -18.84
N GLY A 76 32.33 9.29 -17.71
CA GLY A 76 32.20 10.42 -16.78
C GLY A 76 31.31 11.59 -17.19
N ARG A 77 30.19 11.39 -17.90
CA ARG A 77 29.21 12.46 -18.09
C ARG A 77 28.21 12.52 -16.93
N LEU A 78 28.16 13.65 -16.21
CA LEU A 78 27.23 13.92 -15.12
C LEU A 78 25.75 13.68 -15.49
N ARG A 79 25.40 13.80 -16.79
CA ARG A 79 24.04 13.63 -17.31
C ARG A 79 23.73 12.22 -17.78
N ASP A 80 24.70 11.32 -17.74
CA ASP A 80 24.51 9.93 -18.12
C ASP A 80 24.48 9.04 -16.86
N PRO A 81 23.29 8.62 -16.37
CA PRO A 81 23.18 7.84 -15.15
C PRO A 81 23.73 6.41 -15.28
N TYR A 82 24.07 5.98 -16.49
CA TYR A 82 24.57 4.63 -16.77
C TYR A 82 26.09 4.54 -16.89
N ASN A 83 26.77 5.68 -16.91
CA ASN A 83 28.23 5.75 -16.98
C ASN A 83 28.81 6.26 -15.67
N GLN A 84 29.56 5.42 -14.95
CA GLN A 84 30.31 5.77 -13.71
C GLN A 84 30.13 7.22 -13.24
N ASN A 85 28.92 7.52 -12.75
CA ASN A 85 28.54 8.86 -12.36
C ASN A 85 28.71 9.00 -10.83
N ILE A 86 29.54 9.95 -10.42
CA ILE A 86 29.76 10.25 -9.00
C ILE A 86 28.44 10.57 -8.25
N LEU A 87 27.43 11.11 -8.94
CA LEU A 87 26.11 11.38 -8.38
C LEU A 87 25.21 10.13 -8.27
N LYS A 88 25.68 8.97 -8.69
CA LYS A 88 24.92 7.70 -8.62
C LYS A 88 25.58 6.66 -7.73
N GLY A 89 26.55 7.09 -6.92
CA GLY A 89 27.28 6.19 -6.06
C GLY A 89 28.23 5.25 -6.81
N ASP A 90 28.64 5.62 -8.02
CA ASP A 90 29.52 4.77 -8.84
C ASP A 90 30.99 4.93 -8.48
N LYS A 91 31.35 6.03 -7.82
CA LYS A 91 32.71 6.30 -7.33
C LYS A 91 32.64 6.88 -5.92
N PRO A 92 33.61 6.53 -5.05
CA PRO A 92 33.69 7.15 -3.75
C PRO A 92 34.00 8.65 -3.86
N ILE A 93 33.42 9.45 -2.98
CA ILE A 93 33.67 10.89 -2.87
C ILE A 93 34.65 11.25 -1.75
N ILE A 94 34.77 10.39 -0.72
CA ILE A 94 35.69 10.54 0.40
C ILE A 94 36.41 9.21 0.64
N GLY A 95 37.75 9.23 0.59
CA GLY A 95 38.52 8.00 0.66
C GLY A 95 38.10 7.00 -0.42
N ASN A 96 38.09 5.71 -0.08
CA ASN A 96 37.70 4.63 -1.00
C ASN A 96 36.38 3.96 -0.62
N THR A 97 35.63 4.50 0.35
CA THR A 97 34.48 3.79 0.96
C THR A 97 33.24 4.64 1.16
N VAL A 98 33.29 5.97 0.99
CA VAL A 98 32.12 6.85 1.16
C VAL A 98 31.61 7.32 -0.18
N PHE A 99 30.34 7.09 -0.42
CA PHE A 99 29.68 7.33 -1.70
C PHE A 99 28.53 8.33 -1.54
N PHE A 100 28.17 8.98 -2.62
CA PHE A 100 27.04 9.88 -2.70
C PHE A 100 26.11 9.45 -3.83
N ALA A 101 24.81 9.33 -3.55
CA ALA A 101 23.80 9.09 -4.56
C ALA A 101 22.76 10.22 -4.55
N PHE A 102 22.48 10.75 -5.72
CA PHE A 102 21.46 11.77 -5.94
C PHE A 102 20.42 11.26 -6.94
N THR A 103 19.15 11.40 -6.61
CA THR A 103 18.04 11.08 -7.49
C THR A 103 17.06 12.25 -7.54
N ALA A 104 16.70 12.68 -8.72
CA ALA A 104 15.66 13.68 -8.93
C ALA A 104 14.50 13.03 -9.69
N THR A 105 13.30 13.07 -9.13
CA THR A 105 12.11 12.49 -9.75
C THR A 105 11.05 13.59 -9.92
N SER A 106 10.48 13.67 -11.12
CA SER A 106 9.27 14.44 -11.40
C SER A 106 8.12 13.48 -11.67
N GLU A 107 7.04 13.60 -10.91
CA GLU A 107 5.79 12.86 -11.09
C GLU A 107 4.66 13.82 -11.38
N THR A 108 3.95 13.62 -12.49
CA THR A 108 2.85 14.50 -12.92
C THR A 108 1.61 13.66 -13.17
N PRO A 109 0.76 13.42 -12.13
CA PRO A 109 -0.56 12.82 -12.32
C PRO A 109 -1.55 13.87 -12.83
N ILE A 110 -2.44 13.45 -13.74
CA ILE A 110 -3.60 14.20 -14.21
C ILE A 110 -4.79 13.24 -14.24
N GLU A 111 -5.92 13.68 -13.69
CA GLU A 111 -7.11 12.85 -13.61
C GLU A 111 -8.37 13.67 -13.82
N GLY A 112 -9.18 13.27 -14.83
CA GLY A 112 -10.57 13.67 -14.97
C GLY A 112 -11.45 12.56 -14.36
N ARG A 113 -12.35 12.93 -13.43
CA ARG A 113 -13.15 11.95 -12.70
C ARG A 113 -14.58 12.41 -12.47
N VAL A 114 -15.48 11.44 -12.33
CA VAL A 114 -16.87 11.65 -11.96
C VAL A 114 -17.13 10.87 -10.68
N LEU A 115 -17.39 11.59 -9.60
CA LEU A 115 -17.60 11.04 -8.25
C LEU A 115 -18.89 11.60 -7.65
N PRO A 116 -19.55 10.89 -6.72
CA PRO A 116 -20.62 11.48 -5.93
C PRO A 116 -20.10 12.70 -5.16
N VAL A 117 -20.90 13.76 -5.11
CA VAL A 117 -20.53 14.97 -4.36
C VAL A 117 -21.03 14.90 -2.92
N ALA A 118 -20.32 15.59 -2.02
CA ALA A 118 -20.66 15.60 -0.60
C ALA A 118 -21.87 16.52 -0.29
N SER A 119 -22.16 17.53 -1.13
CA SER A 119 -23.27 18.46 -0.92
C SER A 119 -24.63 17.80 -1.23
N GLY A 120 -25.63 18.09 -0.42
CA GLY A 120 -27.01 17.63 -0.61
C GLY A 120 -27.82 18.45 -1.61
N VAL A 121 -27.31 19.62 -2.07
CA VAL A 121 -27.98 20.53 -3.00
C VAL A 121 -26.96 21.00 -4.03
N SER A 122 -27.33 20.94 -5.32
CA SER A 122 -26.47 21.43 -6.39
C SER A 122 -26.32 22.95 -6.35
N ALA A 123 -25.08 23.42 -6.24
CA ALA A 123 -24.73 24.83 -6.37
C ALA A 123 -24.57 25.23 -7.85
N ASN A 124 -24.28 24.27 -8.72
CA ASN A 124 -24.10 24.48 -10.16
C ASN A 124 -25.43 24.57 -10.93
N ASP A 125 -26.52 24.05 -10.33
CA ASP A 125 -27.87 24.12 -10.89
C ASP A 125 -28.87 24.50 -9.77
N PRO A 126 -28.89 25.79 -9.35
CA PRO A 126 -29.53 26.24 -8.10
C PRO A 126 -31.04 26.02 -8.04
N ASP A 127 -31.74 26.05 -9.16
CA ASP A 127 -33.19 25.88 -9.22
C ASP A 127 -33.62 24.43 -9.57
N SER A 128 -32.68 23.51 -9.64
CA SER A 128 -32.96 22.12 -9.92
C SER A 128 -33.53 21.41 -8.68
N LEU A 129 -34.38 20.42 -8.92
CA LEU A 129 -34.80 19.46 -7.89
C LEU A 129 -33.77 18.34 -7.67
N GLY A 130 -32.60 18.42 -8.34
CA GLY A 130 -31.51 17.49 -8.22
C GLY A 130 -30.87 17.57 -6.84
N PHE A 131 -31.10 16.56 -6.01
CA PHE A 131 -30.59 16.50 -4.65
C PHE A 131 -29.07 16.32 -4.58
N PHE A 132 -28.49 15.61 -5.58
CA PHE A 132 -27.05 15.44 -5.74
C PHE A 132 -26.54 16.36 -6.85
N GLY A 133 -25.41 17.01 -6.59
CA GLY A 133 -24.80 17.94 -7.52
C GLY A 133 -24.05 17.27 -8.68
N GLN A 134 -23.34 18.10 -9.43
CA GLN A 134 -22.50 17.67 -10.56
C GLN A 134 -21.18 17.07 -10.06
N GLY A 135 -20.91 15.83 -10.41
CA GLY A 135 -19.78 15.06 -9.91
C GLY A 135 -18.46 15.19 -10.70
N HIS A 136 -18.41 16.02 -11.74
CA HIS A 136 -17.22 16.15 -12.59
C HIS A 136 -16.11 16.92 -11.87
N GLN A 137 -14.91 16.34 -11.88
CA GLN A 137 -13.73 16.90 -11.24
C GLN A 137 -12.51 16.77 -12.14
N LEU A 138 -11.61 17.78 -12.09
CA LEU A 138 -10.27 17.71 -12.68
C LEU A 138 -9.25 17.86 -11.55
N PHE A 139 -8.37 16.89 -11.44
CA PHE A 139 -7.33 16.83 -10.41
C PHE A 139 -5.95 16.71 -11.03
N SER A 140 -4.97 17.40 -10.47
CA SER A 140 -3.55 17.22 -10.81
C SER A 140 -2.69 17.55 -9.59
N SER A 141 -1.66 16.75 -9.33
CA SER A 141 -0.77 16.90 -8.17
C SER A 141 0.70 16.64 -8.55
N PRO A 142 1.30 17.46 -9.43
CA PRO A 142 2.72 17.33 -9.77
C PRO A 142 3.61 17.40 -8.53
N LYS A 143 4.60 16.48 -8.48
CA LYS A 143 5.61 16.40 -7.42
C LYS A 143 7.01 16.46 -8.02
N ALA A 144 7.90 17.24 -7.39
CA ALA A 144 9.34 17.21 -7.61
C ALA A 144 10.00 16.63 -6.35
N ILE A 145 10.60 15.47 -6.47
CA ILE A 145 11.21 14.68 -5.40
C ILE A 145 12.71 14.69 -5.60
N LEU A 146 13.45 15.21 -4.63
CA LEU A 146 14.91 15.28 -4.67
C LEU A 146 15.47 14.43 -3.54
N SER A 147 16.20 13.38 -3.86
CA SER A 147 16.77 12.48 -2.86
C SER A 147 18.29 12.54 -2.89
N ALA A 148 18.89 12.80 -1.74
CA ALA A 148 20.33 12.76 -1.52
C ALA A 148 20.66 11.73 -0.46
N GLU A 149 21.57 10.82 -0.77
CA GLU A 149 22.00 9.74 0.09
C GLU A 149 23.53 9.73 0.17
N LEU A 150 24.06 9.82 1.38
CA LEU A 150 25.48 9.64 1.70
C LEU A 150 25.63 8.34 2.46
N PHE A 151 26.52 7.45 2.02
CA PHE A 151 26.69 6.15 2.64
C PHE A 151 28.12 5.67 2.60
N LYS A 152 28.46 4.78 3.55
CA LYS A 152 29.74 4.09 3.61
C LYS A 152 29.55 2.59 3.46
N GLY A 153 30.47 1.94 2.77
CA GLY A 153 30.58 0.50 2.61
C GLY A 153 30.63 0.06 1.14
N GLN A 154 31.10 -1.15 0.94
CA GLN A 154 31.12 -1.81 -0.36
C GLN A 154 29.75 -2.43 -0.64
N THR A 155 28.88 -1.69 -1.31
CA THR A 155 27.46 -2.06 -1.45
C THR A 155 27.18 -3.14 -2.50
N ALA A 156 28.18 -3.59 -3.24
CA ALA A 156 28.00 -4.63 -4.25
C ALA A 156 27.61 -5.98 -3.64
N PHE A 157 28.18 -6.31 -2.47
CA PHE A 157 27.99 -7.61 -1.80
C PHE A 157 27.71 -7.53 -0.30
N ARG A 158 27.86 -6.35 0.31
CA ARG A 158 27.73 -6.17 1.76
C ARG A 158 26.70 -5.09 2.08
N PRO A 159 25.94 -5.20 3.17
CA PRO A 159 25.13 -4.10 3.69
C PRO A 159 26.00 -2.88 3.99
N LYS A 160 25.43 -1.69 3.81
CA LYS A 160 26.10 -0.42 4.10
C LYS A 160 26.47 -0.33 5.58
N ASP A 161 27.65 0.24 5.91
CA ASP A 161 28.06 0.45 7.30
C ASP A 161 27.18 1.52 7.96
N TRP A 162 26.93 2.63 7.23
CA TRP A 162 26.01 3.66 7.65
C TRP A 162 25.44 4.40 6.43
N VAL A 163 24.25 5.01 6.62
CA VAL A 163 23.55 5.80 5.61
C VAL A 163 23.01 7.08 6.27
N LEU A 164 23.15 8.21 5.59
CA LEU A 164 22.39 9.43 5.84
C LEU A 164 21.58 9.74 4.60
N LYS A 165 20.27 9.92 4.73
CA LYS A 165 19.39 10.19 3.60
C LYS A 165 18.45 11.34 3.90
N ILE A 166 18.24 12.20 2.90
CA ILE A 166 17.28 13.30 2.92
C ILE A 166 16.52 13.35 1.59
N THR A 167 15.20 13.48 1.66
CA THR A 167 14.33 13.53 0.48
C THR A 167 13.27 14.61 0.65
N PRO A 168 13.57 15.90 0.34
CA PRO A 168 12.58 16.93 0.19
C PRO A 168 11.68 16.70 -1.01
N VAL A 169 10.39 17.05 -0.88
CA VAL A 169 9.37 16.95 -1.90
C VAL A 169 8.64 18.27 -2.02
N PHE A 170 8.52 18.77 -3.26
CA PHE A 170 7.70 19.95 -3.62
C PHE A 170 6.47 19.45 -4.38
N ASN A 171 5.29 19.90 -3.97
CA ASN A 171 4.02 19.57 -4.58
C ASN A 171 3.30 20.81 -5.08
N LEU A 172 2.63 20.67 -6.22
CA LEU A 172 1.64 21.62 -6.72
C LEU A 172 0.32 20.88 -6.81
N ASN A 173 -0.68 21.25 -6.01
CA ASN A 173 -1.97 20.59 -6.01
C ASN A 173 -3.01 21.48 -6.68
N TYR A 174 -3.74 20.91 -7.65
CA TYR A 174 -4.84 21.57 -8.33
C TYR A 174 -6.06 20.68 -8.34
N LEU A 175 -7.19 21.24 -7.89
CA LEU A 175 -8.50 20.60 -7.96
C LEU A 175 -9.51 21.60 -8.53
N ARG A 176 -10.30 21.17 -9.50
CA ARG A 176 -11.48 21.89 -9.98
C ARG A 176 -12.68 20.97 -9.90
N VAL A 177 -13.74 21.45 -9.29
CA VAL A 177 -15.04 20.79 -9.15
C VAL A 177 -16.15 21.69 -9.71
N GLN A 178 -17.39 21.22 -9.74
CA GLN A 178 -18.53 22.00 -10.22
C GLN A 178 -19.38 22.57 -9.08
N GLU A 179 -19.30 21.98 -7.89
CA GLU A 179 -20.08 22.34 -6.73
C GLU A 179 -19.26 23.15 -5.72
N ASN A 180 -19.89 24.09 -5.02
CA ASN A 180 -19.30 24.79 -3.88
C ASN A 180 -19.25 23.88 -2.64
N ASN A 181 -18.52 24.29 -1.60
CA ASN A 181 -18.36 23.56 -0.34
C ASN A 181 -17.72 22.16 -0.49
N LEU A 182 -16.89 21.99 -1.54
CA LEU A 182 -16.09 20.77 -1.77
C LEU A 182 -14.59 21.04 -1.68
N VAL A 183 -14.14 22.22 -2.10
CA VAL A 183 -12.73 22.60 -2.06
C VAL A 183 -12.35 23.29 -0.75
N ASP A 184 -13.31 23.93 -0.10
CA ASP A 184 -13.17 24.63 1.16
C ASP A 184 -14.55 24.70 1.85
N ILE A 185 -14.58 24.84 3.19
CA ILE A 185 -15.82 25.02 3.94
C ILE A 185 -16.43 26.40 3.66
N ASP A 186 -15.59 27.40 3.38
CA ASP A 186 -16.04 28.72 2.97
C ASP A 186 -16.42 28.72 1.49
N VAL A 187 -17.70 28.79 1.20
CA VAL A 187 -18.22 28.79 -0.19
C VAL A 187 -17.71 29.97 -1.03
N ARG A 188 -17.16 31.03 -0.42
CA ARG A 188 -16.56 32.17 -1.12
C ARG A 188 -15.25 31.80 -1.81
N GLU A 189 -14.58 30.75 -1.38
CA GLU A 189 -13.39 30.18 -2.02
C GLU A 189 -13.70 29.51 -3.36
N GLY A 190 -14.99 29.31 -3.67
CA GLY A 190 -15.48 28.86 -4.96
C GLY A 190 -15.31 27.35 -5.20
N SER A 191 -15.14 26.97 -6.47
CA SER A 191 -15.12 25.57 -6.92
C SER A 191 -13.76 25.12 -7.47
N SER A 192 -12.70 25.87 -7.23
CA SER A 192 -11.34 25.48 -7.63
C SER A 192 -10.32 25.83 -6.57
N ARG A 193 -9.33 24.96 -6.40
CA ARG A 193 -8.26 25.14 -5.42
C ARG A 193 -6.90 24.92 -6.08
N ARG A 194 -5.95 25.78 -5.73
CA ARG A 194 -4.54 25.61 -6.08
C ARG A 194 -3.71 25.82 -4.83
N ARG A 195 -2.94 24.80 -4.43
CA ARG A 195 -2.02 24.86 -3.29
C ARG A 195 -0.61 24.45 -3.68
N GLN A 196 0.36 24.82 -2.86
CA GLN A 196 1.78 24.48 -3.01
C GLN A 196 2.26 24.02 -1.64
N ASP A 197 2.85 22.84 -1.62
CA ASP A 197 3.28 22.20 -0.39
C ASP A 197 4.74 21.81 -0.49
N PHE A 198 5.41 21.86 0.65
CA PHE A 198 6.77 21.37 0.83
C PHE A 198 6.79 20.37 1.98
N SER A 199 7.41 19.24 1.74
CA SER A 199 7.54 18.18 2.73
C SER A 199 8.95 17.62 2.77
N LEU A 200 9.25 16.96 3.89
CA LEU A 200 10.40 16.11 4.06
C LEU A 200 9.91 14.66 4.25
N GLU A 201 9.95 13.87 3.16
CA GLU A 201 9.44 12.51 3.18
C GLU A 201 10.45 11.49 3.73
N GLU A 202 11.74 11.76 3.56
CA GLU A 202 12.79 10.97 4.21
C GLU A 202 13.83 11.91 4.82
N ALA A 203 14.18 11.66 6.07
CA ALA A 203 15.31 12.27 6.76
C ALA A 203 15.75 11.34 7.87
N PHE A 204 16.67 10.42 7.57
CA PHE A 204 17.09 9.42 8.53
C PHE A 204 18.60 9.15 8.50
N GLY A 205 19.07 8.65 9.63
CA GLY A 205 20.36 7.97 9.77
C GLY A 205 20.15 6.48 10.00
N GLU A 206 20.98 5.69 9.35
CA GLU A 206 21.05 4.23 9.55
C GLU A 206 22.47 3.82 9.89
N VAL A 207 22.63 2.87 10.79
CA VAL A 207 23.92 2.28 11.14
C VAL A 207 23.77 0.77 11.27
N LYS A 208 24.69 0.04 10.66
CA LYS A 208 24.88 -1.38 10.89
C LYS A 208 25.55 -1.55 12.25
N LEU A 209 24.88 -2.24 13.17
CA LEU A 209 25.36 -2.44 14.54
C LEU A 209 26.36 -3.59 14.60
N VAL A 210 26.07 -4.69 13.90
CA VAL A 210 26.91 -5.89 13.94
C VAL A 210 26.66 -6.76 12.70
N ASP A 211 27.72 -7.41 12.22
CA ASP A 211 27.64 -8.54 11.30
C ASP A 211 27.37 -9.81 12.13
N VAL A 212 26.24 -10.48 11.90
CA VAL A 212 25.77 -11.63 12.68
C VAL A 212 26.41 -12.93 12.19
N SER A 213 26.73 -12.99 10.88
CA SER A 213 27.36 -14.16 10.27
C SER A 213 28.31 -13.78 9.13
N PRO A 214 29.23 -14.68 8.73
CA PRO A 214 30.07 -14.50 7.55
C PRO A 214 29.29 -14.40 6.23
N GLN A 215 28.03 -14.83 6.21
CA GLN A 215 27.13 -14.76 5.05
C GLN A 215 26.39 -13.41 4.95
N PHE A 216 26.91 -12.36 5.59
CA PHE A 216 26.37 -11.00 5.60
C PHE A 216 25.00 -10.86 6.27
N ASP A 217 24.67 -11.76 7.20
CA ASP A 217 23.56 -11.52 8.12
C ASP A 217 23.94 -10.38 9.07
N THR A 218 23.04 -9.41 9.23
CA THR A 218 23.33 -8.17 9.94
C THR A 218 22.19 -7.74 10.84
N LEU A 219 22.53 -6.90 11.82
CA LEU A 219 21.57 -6.13 12.61
C LEU A 219 21.86 -4.65 12.40
N SER A 220 20.83 -3.87 12.06
CA SER A 220 20.91 -2.44 11.77
C SER A 220 19.85 -1.65 12.55
N LEU A 221 20.18 -0.40 12.86
CA LEU A 221 19.28 0.57 13.46
C LEU A 221 19.11 1.76 12.53
N ARG A 222 17.84 2.16 12.27
CA ARG A 222 17.51 3.36 11.52
C ARG A 222 16.63 4.27 12.36
N VAL A 223 16.93 5.58 12.36
CA VAL A 223 16.18 6.60 13.12
C VAL A 223 15.93 7.82 12.24
N GLY A 224 14.73 8.34 12.28
CA GLY A 224 14.31 9.52 11.53
C GLY A 224 13.01 9.30 10.75
N ILE A 225 12.70 10.21 9.83
CA ILE A 225 11.57 10.08 8.91
C ILE A 225 11.94 9.08 7.83
N GLN A 226 11.21 7.96 7.77
CA GLN A 226 11.57 6.82 6.94
C GLN A 226 10.35 6.12 6.36
N PRO A 227 10.45 5.55 5.13
CA PRO A 227 9.42 4.69 4.56
C PRO A 227 9.36 3.35 5.28
N PHE A 228 8.14 2.84 5.44
CA PHE A 228 7.92 1.48 5.89
C PHE A 228 6.65 0.89 5.30
N ILE A 229 6.76 -0.34 4.81
CA ILE A 229 5.63 -1.17 4.37
C ILE A 229 5.68 -2.43 5.22
N SER A 230 4.61 -2.72 5.93
CA SER A 230 4.61 -3.80 6.92
C SER A 230 4.33 -5.18 6.35
N ASP A 231 3.76 -5.25 5.16
CA ASP A 231 3.43 -6.49 4.45
C ASP A 231 3.69 -6.38 2.94
N PHE A 232 3.40 -7.44 2.17
CA PHE A 232 3.72 -7.48 0.73
C PHE A 232 2.82 -6.60 -0.16
N ARG A 233 1.68 -6.12 0.36
CA ARG A 233 0.66 -5.42 -0.43
C ARG A 233 0.24 -4.07 0.14
N GLY A 234 0.83 -3.65 1.28
CA GLY A 234 0.48 -2.40 1.95
C GLY A 234 -0.92 -2.43 2.56
N LEU A 235 -1.34 -3.57 3.13
CA LEU A 235 -2.71 -3.79 3.59
C LEU A 235 -3.00 -3.13 4.93
N ILE A 236 -2.01 -3.00 5.84
CA ILE A 236 -2.22 -2.43 7.17
C ILE A 236 -1.45 -1.13 7.38
N PHE A 237 -0.17 -1.13 6.97
CA PHE A 237 0.70 0.04 7.12
C PHE A 237 1.66 0.17 5.94
N SER A 238 1.59 1.30 5.25
CA SER A 238 2.46 1.65 4.12
C SER A 238 2.56 3.17 4.03
N ASP A 239 3.60 3.75 4.67
CA ASP A 239 3.72 5.19 4.75
C ASP A 239 5.16 5.65 5.10
N PHE A 240 5.39 6.97 5.09
CA PHE A 240 6.61 7.65 5.53
C PHE A 240 6.36 8.32 6.88
N ASN A 241 7.06 7.90 7.94
CA ASN A 241 6.83 8.48 9.27
C ASN A 241 8.11 8.59 10.10
N LEU A 242 8.04 9.42 11.13
CA LEU A 242 9.12 9.62 12.08
C LEU A 242 9.16 8.46 13.08
N GLY A 243 10.32 7.82 13.19
CA GLY A 243 10.46 6.73 14.15
C GLY A 243 11.83 6.10 14.19
N ALA A 244 11.90 4.96 14.89
CA ALA A 244 13.08 4.11 15.01
C ALA A 244 12.74 2.69 14.54
N ARG A 245 13.67 2.08 13.81
CA ARG A 245 13.55 0.72 13.30
C ARG A 245 14.82 -0.06 13.58
N LEU A 246 14.70 -1.14 14.34
CA LEU A 246 15.72 -2.17 14.50
C LEU A 246 15.37 -3.33 13.57
N PHE A 247 16.28 -3.70 12.68
CA PHE A 247 15.99 -4.70 11.66
C PHE A 247 17.24 -5.48 11.29
N GLY A 248 17.04 -6.67 10.78
CA GLY A 248 18.13 -7.51 10.37
C GLY A 248 17.69 -8.77 9.66
N ASN A 249 18.66 -9.59 9.38
CA ASN A 249 18.49 -10.91 8.79
C ASN A 249 19.32 -11.96 9.54
N ALA A 250 18.98 -13.23 9.34
CA ALA A 250 19.66 -14.35 9.95
C ALA A 250 19.58 -15.60 9.05
N SER A 251 20.50 -16.56 9.28
CA SER A 251 20.57 -17.84 8.57
C SER A 251 20.71 -17.67 7.05
N SER A 252 21.70 -16.90 6.61
CA SER A 252 21.95 -16.57 5.21
C SER A 252 20.73 -15.90 4.56
N ASN A 253 20.20 -14.87 5.20
CA ASN A 253 19.04 -14.09 4.80
C ASN A 253 17.71 -14.88 4.69
N ARG A 254 17.61 -16.09 5.25
CA ARG A 254 16.35 -16.86 5.26
C ARG A 254 15.34 -16.31 6.24
N TRP A 255 15.76 -15.66 7.29
CA TRP A 255 14.93 -14.94 8.24
C TRP A 255 15.21 -13.45 8.13
N GLN A 256 14.15 -12.65 8.09
CA GLN A 256 14.23 -11.19 8.18
C GLN A 256 13.29 -10.73 9.29
N TYR A 257 13.69 -9.76 10.06
CA TYR A 257 12.90 -9.26 11.18
C TYR A 257 12.98 -7.75 11.29
N ASN A 258 11.90 -7.15 11.80
CA ASN A 258 11.81 -5.74 12.11
C ASN A 258 11.11 -5.54 13.46
N LEU A 259 11.64 -4.60 14.25
CA LEU A 259 10.97 -3.99 15.38
C LEU A 259 10.94 -2.50 15.12
N VAL A 260 9.76 -1.93 15.03
CA VAL A 260 9.55 -0.55 14.59
C VAL A 260 8.69 0.19 15.59
N PHE A 261 9.06 1.42 15.86
CA PHE A 261 8.27 2.40 16.56
C PHE A 261 8.14 3.64 15.71
N PHE A 262 6.91 4.10 15.48
CA PHE A 262 6.60 5.35 14.84
C PHE A 262 5.80 6.26 15.77
N ASP A 263 6.15 7.54 15.78
CA ASP A 263 5.35 8.63 16.27
C ASP A 263 4.91 9.43 15.03
N LEU A 264 3.65 9.21 14.62
CA LEU A 264 3.18 9.61 13.29
C LEU A 264 3.17 11.13 13.12
N LEU A 265 3.45 11.56 11.90
CA LEU A 265 3.31 12.95 11.47
C LEU A 265 1.93 13.18 10.86
N GLU A 266 1.37 14.38 11.07
CA GLU A 266 0.18 14.80 10.33
C GLU A 266 0.48 14.85 8.84
N LYS A 267 -0.53 14.56 8.02
CA LYS A 267 -0.45 14.67 6.58
C LYS A 267 -1.08 15.97 6.11
N GLU A 268 -0.53 16.55 5.06
CA GLU A 268 -1.20 17.67 4.39
C GLU A 268 -2.38 17.12 3.58
N THR A 269 -3.55 17.69 3.78
CA THR A 269 -4.86 17.20 3.29
C THR A 269 -4.90 16.91 1.79
N ASN A 270 -4.23 17.72 0.98
CA ASN A 270 -4.39 17.75 -0.47
C ASN A 270 -3.26 17.04 -1.22
N SER A 271 -2.05 17.07 -0.66
CA SER A 271 -0.85 16.45 -1.22
C SER A 271 -0.55 15.07 -0.63
N GLU A 272 -1.14 14.76 0.54
CA GLU A 272 -0.91 13.54 1.34
C GLU A 272 0.55 13.41 1.83
N LEU A 273 1.31 14.51 1.78
CA LEU A 273 2.70 14.56 2.22
C LEU A 273 2.79 14.84 3.73
N ASN A 274 3.92 14.48 4.33
CA ASN A 274 4.19 14.79 5.74
C ASN A 274 4.17 16.30 6.00
N THR A 275 3.55 16.70 7.08
CA THR A 275 3.80 18.00 7.70
C THR A 275 4.92 17.86 8.75
N PHE A 276 5.26 18.98 9.45
CA PHE A 276 6.20 18.92 10.58
C PHE A 276 5.48 18.79 11.93
N GLU A 277 4.17 18.59 11.91
CA GLU A 277 3.34 18.44 13.10
C GLU A 277 3.19 16.97 13.48
N ARG A 278 3.08 16.71 14.79
CA ARG A 278 2.84 15.36 15.32
C ARG A 278 1.35 15.06 15.32
N ARG A 279 0.97 13.90 14.79
CA ARG A 279 -0.42 13.44 14.78
C ARG A 279 -0.92 13.00 16.16
N GLN A 280 -0.02 12.76 17.12
CA GLN A 280 -0.34 12.15 18.41
C GLN A 280 -0.93 10.74 18.26
N GLN A 281 -0.44 10.01 17.28
CA GLN A 281 -0.70 8.58 17.10
C GLN A 281 0.64 7.85 17.11
N GLN A 282 0.73 6.79 17.92
CA GLN A 282 1.92 5.97 18.07
C GLN A 282 1.64 4.58 17.51
N VAL A 283 2.63 4.02 16.79
CA VAL A 283 2.51 2.69 16.17
C VAL A 283 3.76 1.88 16.47
N TRP A 284 3.57 0.68 17.03
CA TRP A 284 4.61 -0.32 17.22
C TRP A 284 4.35 -1.49 16.27
N ILE A 285 5.40 -1.92 15.57
CA ILE A 285 5.29 -3.03 14.63
C ILE A 285 6.42 -4.02 14.89
N ALA A 286 6.05 -5.29 15.02
CA ALA A 286 6.98 -6.41 14.98
C ALA A 286 6.60 -7.33 13.82
N ASN A 287 7.53 -7.61 12.91
CA ASN A 287 7.29 -8.59 11.87
C ASN A 287 8.49 -9.50 11.63
N LEU A 288 8.20 -10.73 11.25
CA LEU A 288 9.15 -11.78 10.99
C LEU A 288 8.82 -12.42 9.64
N PHE A 289 9.78 -12.45 8.74
CA PHE A 289 9.67 -13.08 7.43
C PHE A 289 10.52 -14.34 7.37
N ARG A 290 9.97 -15.40 6.80
CA ARG A 290 10.68 -16.63 6.48
C ARG A 290 10.68 -16.84 4.98
N GLN A 291 11.84 -16.65 4.35
CA GLN A 291 12.04 -16.96 2.93
C GLN A 291 12.11 -18.47 2.69
N ASP A 292 11.73 -18.87 1.51
CA ASP A 292 11.70 -20.29 1.09
C ASP A 292 10.94 -21.20 2.07
N PHE A 293 9.79 -20.69 2.58
CA PHE A 293 8.94 -21.45 3.49
C PHE A 293 8.14 -22.51 2.73
N LEU A 294 8.36 -23.78 3.03
CA LEU A 294 7.77 -24.97 2.38
C LEU A 294 8.15 -25.15 0.91
N SER A 295 8.41 -24.09 0.16
CA SER A 295 8.79 -24.10 -1.26
C SER A 295 9.78 -22.99 -1.55
N LEU A 296 10.75 -23.24 -2.44
CA LEU A 296 11.65 -22.20 -2.94
C LEU A 296 10.85 -21.11 -3.65
N GLY A 297 11.16 -19.84 -3.34
CA GLY A 297 10.51 -18.68 -3.91
C GLY A 297 9.18 -18.28 -3.25
N TYR A 298 8.78 -18.93 -2.14
CA TYR A 298 7.63 -18.51 -1.34
C TYR A 298 8.08 -18.00 0.03
N THR A 299 7.64 -16.81 0.41
CA THR A 299 7.94 -16.17 1.69
C THR A 299 6.68 -16.08 2.55
N LEU A 300 6.77 -16.54 3.79
CA LEU A 300 5.74 -16.37 4.82
C LEU A 300 6.16 -15.27 5.79
N SER A 301 5.20 -14.46 6.25
CA SER A 301 5.42 -13.47 7.30
C SER A 301 4.37 -13.59 8.41
N ALA A 302 4.80 -13.36 9.64
CA ALA A 302 3.95 -13.14 10.79
C ALA A 302 4.22 -11.75 11.36
N SER A 303 3.18 -11.04 11.80
CA SER A 303 3.30 -9.67 12.28
C SER A 303 2.33 -9.33 13.40
N VAL A 304 2.76 -8.38 14.25
CA VAL A 304 1.90 -7.71 15.24
C VAL A 304 2.06 -6.21 15.03
N HIS A 305 0.94 -5.49 14.98
CA HIS A 305 0.90 -4.03 14.91
C HIS A 305 0.04 -3.54 16.07
N HIS A 306 0.55 -2.60 16.84
CA HIS A 306 -0.21 -1.94 17.89
C HIS A 306 -0.27 -0.45 17.59
N SER A 307 -1.46 0.12 17.59
CA SER A 307 -1.74 1.53 17.30
C SER A 307 -2.47 2.16 18.47
N LEU A 308 -1.97 3.27 18.95
CA LEU A 308 -2.59 4.12 19.95
C LEU A 308 -2.81 5.50 19.35
N ASP A 309 -4.06 5.84 19.05
CA ASP A 309 -4.49 7.11 18.46
C ASP A 309 -5.20 7.95 19.53
N HIS A 310 -4.46 8.93 20.08
CA HIS A 310 -4.92 9.73 21.21
C HIS A 310 -6.06 10.69 20.84
N ALA A 311 -6.86 11.04 21.83
CA ALA A 311 -7.96 11.98 21.71
C ALA A 311 -7.46 13.38 21.29
N THR A 312 -7.75 13.81 20.06
CA THR A 312 -7.34 15.10 19.52
C THR A 312 -8.47 15.80 18.76
N ILE A 313 -8.30 17.09 18.50
CA ILE A 313 -9.15 17.87 17.60
C ILE A 313 -8.28 18.37 16.46
N HIS A 314 -8.66 18.06 15.22
CA HIS A 314 -7.92 18.47 14.04
C HIS A 314 -8.85 18.96 12.94
N PHE A 315 -8.51 20.10 12.37
CA PHE A 315 -9.13 20.65 11.17
C PHE A 315 -8.14 20.47 10.01
N ASP A 316 -8.64 20.06 8.87
CA ASP A 316 -7.83 19.92 7.69
C ASP A 316 -7.42 21.27 7.09
N ALA A 317 -6.55 21.26 6.08
CA ALA A 317 -6.09 22.47 5.40
C ALA A 317 -7.20 23.22 4.65
N ASN A 318 -8.40 22.65 4.53
CA ASN A 318 -9.58 23.24 3.91
C ASN A 318 -10.65 23.63 4.96
N ASP A 319 -10.25 23.75 6.24
CA ASP A 319 -11.06 24.12 7.41
C ASP A 319 -12.19 23.15 7.78
N PHE A 320 -12.19 21.92 7.23
CA PHE A 320 -13.12 20.87 7.67
C PHE A 320 -12.61 20.20 8.94
N LEU A 321 -13.51 20.01 9.93
CA LEU A 321 -13.20 19.18 11.09
C LEU A 321 -13.09 17.72 10.65
N VAL A 322 -11.90 17.14 10.79
CA VAL A 322 -11.64 15.73 10.38
C VAL A 322 -11.37 14.78 11.54
N ARG A 323 -11.05 15.32 12.71
CA ARG A 323 -10.87 14.55 13.94
C ARG A 323 -11.39 15.32 15.14
N PRO A 324 -12.42 14.85 15.85
CA PRO A 324 -13.21 13.64 15.56
C PRO A 324 -14.11 13.79 14.32
N ALA A 325 -14.59 12.63 13.81
CA ALA A 325 -15.53 12.61 12.68
C ALA A 325 -16.85 13.32 13.03
N ARG A 326 -17.43 14.06 12.08
CA ARG A 326 -18.68 14.84 12.28
C ARG A 326 -19.93 13.97 12.14
N ILE A 327 -19.97 12.85 12.84
CA ILE A 327 -21.10 11.93 12.88
C ILE A 327 -21.47 11.60 14.33
N GLY A 328 -22.75 11.39 14.61
CA GLY A 328 -23.20 11.02 15.95
C GLY A 328 -22.75 11.98 17.04
N SER A 329 -22.02 11.48 18.04
CA SER A 329 -21.48 12.26 19.16
C SER A 329 -20.09 12.79 18.85
N VAL A 330 -20.01 14.04 18.36
CA VAL A 330 -18.75 14.69 17.98
C VAL A 330 -17.93 15.05 19.21
N ARG A 331 -17.11 14.13 19.68
CA ARG A 331 -16.18 14.30 20.83
C ARG A 331 -14.88 13.60 20.53
N SER A 332 -13.76 14.23 20.88
CA SER A 332 -12.45 13.57 20.81
C SER A 332 -12.42 12.36 21.73
N HIS A 333 -11.84 11.28 21.27
CA HIS A 333 -11.74 9.99 21.97
C HIS A 333 -10.45 9.29 21.55
N GLU A 334 -10.01 8.33 22.34
CA GLU A 334 -8.85 7.50 22.09
C GLU A 334 -9.28 6.19 21.43
N VAL A 335 -8.47 5.74 20.45
CA VAL A 335 -8.65 4.45 19.78
C VAL A 335 -7.38 3.64 19.93
N GLU A 336 -7.48 2.50 20.61
CA GLU A 336 -6.40 1.53 20.76
C GLU A 336 -6.72 0.28 19.94
N SER A 337 -5.79 -0.17 19.10
CA SER A 337 -6.00 -1.36 18.26
C SER A 337 -4.72 -2.18 18.09
N THR A 338 -4.85 -3.51 18.21
CA THR A 338 -3.75 -4.45 18.02
C THR A 338 -4.12 -5.46 16.93
N TYR A 339 -3.30 -5.49 15.87
CA TYR A 339 -3.48 -6.38 14.73
C TYR A 339 -2.52 -7.55 14.82
N PHE A 340 -3.02 -8.74 14.56
CA PHE A 340 -2.23 -9.97 14.40
C PHE A 340 -2.36 -10.44 12.95
N GLY A 341 -1.23 -10.53 12.25
CA GLY A 341 -1.18 -10.80 10.82
C GLY A 341 -0.36 -12.03 10.45
N VAL A 342 -0.86 -12.76 9.45
CA VAL A 342 -0.11 -13.79 8.73
C VAL A 342 -0.25 -13.51 7.24
N THR A 343 0.87 -13.28 6.57
CA THR A 343 0.89 -12.95 5.15
C THR A 343 1.89 -13.82 4.39
N GLY A 344 1.67 -14.02 3.12
CA GLY A 344 2.60 -14.76 2.28
C GLY A 344 2.57 -14.26 0.84
N ASP A 345 3.74 -14.31 0.19
CA ASP A 345 3.91 -13.90 -1.21
C ASP A 345 4.99 -14.76 -1.88
N GLY A 346 4.82 -15.02 -3.16
CA GLY A 346 5.78 -15.77 -3.95
C GLY A 346 5.13 -16.75 -4.92
N HIS A 347 5.82 -17.88 -5.20
CA HIS A 347 5.32 -18.89 -6.13
C HIS A 347 5.50 -20.31 -5.61
N ILE A 348 4.60 -21.18 -6.02
CA ILE A 348 4.67 -22.62 -5.83
C ILE A 348 4.55 -23.28 -7.22
N GLY A 349 5.68 -23.70 -7.76
CA GLY A 349 5.75 -24.15 -9.14
C GLY A 349 5.43 -23.01 -10.12
N ARG A 350 4.36 -23.14 -10.90
CA ARG A 350 3.90 -22.09 -11.85
C ARG A 350 2.83 -21.16 -11.31
N LEU A 351 2.32 -21.44 -10.11
CA LEU A 351 1.27 -20.67 -9.49
C LEU A 351 1.91 -19.58 -8.61
N ASN A 352 1.67 -18.33 -8.94
CA ASN A 352 1.99 -17.23 -8.05
C ASN A 352 0.87 -17.10 -7.02
N LEU A 353 1.24 -16.94 -5.76
CA LEU A 353 0.35 -16.87 -4.60
C LEU A 353 0.71 -15.66 -3.77
N SER A 354 -0.29 -14.82 -3.46
CA SER A 354 -0.18 -13.79 -2.44
C SER A 354 -1.40 -13.88 -1.53
N HIS A 355 -1.20 -13.92 -0.22
CA HIS A 355 -2.30 -14.01 0.72
C HIS A 355 -2.02 -13.19 1.99
N ALA A 356 -3.08 -12.80 2.67
CA ALA A 356 -3.02 -12.15 3.97
C ALA A 356 -4.25 -12.53 4.80
N PHE A 357 -4.03 -12.64 6.10
CA PHE A 357 -5.08 -12.69 7.10
C PHE A 357 -4.67 -11.79 8.26
N TYR A 358 -5.59 -10.93 8.69
CA TYR A 358 -5.42 -10.08 9.86
C TYR A 358 -6.63 -10.19 10.76
N TRP A 359 -6.35 -10.27 12.04
CA TRP A 359 -7.33 -10.11 13.10
C TRP A 359 -6.93 -8.90 13.94
N VAL A 360 -7.90 -8.03 14.28
CA VAL A 360 -7.69 -6.85 15.12
C VAL A 360 -8.56 -6.94 16.36
N SER A 361 -7.97 -6.57 17.49
CA SER A 361 -8.63 -6.45 18.78
C SER A 361 -8.19 -5.15 19.44
N GLY A 362 -9.09 -4.49 20.19
CA GLY A 362 -8.79 -3.22 20.83
C GLY A 362 -10.03 -2.59 21.44
N THR A 363 -9.95 -1.28 21.68
CA THR A 363 -11.05 -0.49 22.27
C THR A 363 -11.10 0.90 21.64
N ASP A 364 -12.30 1.42 21.45
CA ASP A 364 -12.57 2.83 21.20
C ASP A 364 -13.31 3.38 22.42
N GLU A 365 -12.70 4.33 23.11
CA GLU A 365 -13.24 4.86 24.38
C GLU A 365 -14.63 5.47 24.22
N ARG A 366 -14.95 5.95 23.03
CA ARG A 366 -16.26 6.56 22.76
C ARG A 366 -16.53 6.68 21.28
N HIS A 367 -16.96 5.61 20.66
CA HIS A 367 -17.29 5.62 19.24
C HIS A 367 -18.40 6.65 18.93
N SER A 368 -18.16 7.49 17.92
CA SER A 368 -19.04 8.63 17.60
C SER A 368 -20.48 8.21 17.27
N LEU A 369 -20.69 7.13 16.52
CA LEU A 369 -22.01 6.63 16.14
C LEU A 369 -22.70 5.87 17.29
N ALA A 370 -21.99 4.96 17.95
CA ALA A 370 -22.50 4.20 19.10
C ALA A 370 -22.76 5.08 20.33
N GLY A 371 -22.03 6.21 20.47
CA GLY A 371 -22.14 7.15 21.59
C GLY A 371 -21.61 6.60 22.92
N ARG A 372 -20.92 5.46 22.90
CA ARG A 372 -20.41 4.70 24.07
C ARG A 372 -19.03 4.09 23.75
N PRO A 373 -18.31 3.57 24.76
CA PRO A 373 -17.15 2.72 24.53
C PRO A 373 -17.56 1.45 23.77
N VAL A 374 -16.69 0.99 22.85
CA VAL A 374 -16.88 -0.25 22.10
C VAL A 374 -15.62 -1.10 22.11
N ASP A 375 -15.78 -2.41 22.14
CA ASP A 375 -14.72 -3.39 22.05
C ASP A 375 -14.52 -3.79 20.58
N ILE A 376 -13.29 -3.63 20.08
CA ILE A 376 -12.93 -3.90 18.68
C ILE A 376 -12.61 -5.39 18.52
N ASN A 377 -13.27 -6.05 17.55
CA ASN A 377 -13.00 -7.44 17.17
C ASN A 377 -13.34 -7.67 15.69
N ALA A 378 -12.39 -7.42 14.80
CA ALA A 378 -12.64 -7.44 13.37
C ALA A 378 -11.58 -8.26 12.60
N GLN A 379 -11.89 -8.65 11.37
CA GLN A 379 -11.06 -9.55 10.57
C GLN A 379 -10.99 -9.12 9.10
N MET A 380 -9.84 -9.40 8.47
CA MET A 380 -9.64 -9.21 7.04
C MET A 380 -8.86 -10.38 6.46
N ALA A 381 -9.23 -10.78 5.24
CA ALA A 381 -8.53 -11.79 4.46
C ALA A 381 -8.38 -11.34 3.01
N ALA A 382 -7.22 -11.62 2.41
CA ALA A 382 -6.92 -11.38 1.00
C ALA A 382 -6.23 -12.61 0.40
N LEU A 383 -6.59 -12.94 -0.84
CA LEU A 383 -5.97 -14.03 -1.60
C LEU A 383 -5.89 -13.61 -3.06
N GLU A 384 -4.70 -13.65 -3.64
CA GLU A 384 -4.48 -13.49 -5.09
C GLU A 384 -3.71 -14.70 -5.62
N LEU A 385 -4.25 -15.30 -6.67
CA LEU A 385 -3.62 -16.35 -7.43
C LEU A 385 -3.36 -15.87 -8.85
N SER A 386 -2.18 -16.16 -9.40
CA SER A 386 -1.91 -15.82 -10.79
C SER A 386 -1.02 -16.86 -11.47
N VAL A 387 -1.19 -16.95 -12.79
CA VAL A 387 -0.41 -17.85 -13.66
C VAL A 387 0.17 -17.04 -14.80
N ASP A 388 1.48 -17.13 -14.95
CA ASP A 388 2.21 -16.57 -16.08
C ASP A 388 2.21 -17.56 -17.25
N ARG A 389 1.87 -17.04 -18.44
CA ARG A 389 1.96 -17.78 -19.70
C ARG A 389 2.61 -16.91 -20.76
N ASP A 390 3.88 -17.14 -21.01
CA ASP A 390 4.73 -16.35 -21.90
C ASP A 390 4.70 -14.85 -21.52
N TRP A 391 4.11 -14.02 -22.37
CA TRP A 391 3.98 -12.57 -22.20
C TRP A 391 2.66 -12.15 -21.50
N MET A 392 1.86 -13.10 -21.03
CA MET A 392 0.55 -12.89 -20.40
C MET A 392 0.55 -13.36 -18.96
N ARG A 393 -0.21 -12.67 -18.10
CA ARG A 393 -0.53 -13.06 -16.74
C ARG A 393 -2.02 -13.01 -16.51
N PHE A 394 -2.59 -14.10 -16.03
CA PHE A 394 -3.98 -14.21 -15.59
C PHE A 394 -4.03 -14.19 -14.07
N LYS A 395 -4.93 -13.38 -13.50
CA LYS A 395 -5.06 -13.19 -12.05
C LYS A 395 -6.50 -13.43 -11.62
N GLY A 396 -6.66 -14.00 -10.42
CA GLY A 396 -7.92 -14.08 -9.71
C GLY A 396 -7.68 -13.74 -8.25
N SER A 397 -8.51 -12.86 -7.67
CA SER A 397 -8.31 -12.43 -6.29
C SER A 397 -9.62 -12.42 -5.52
N LEU A 398 -9.50 -12.64 -4.20
CA LEU A 398 -10.58 -12.55 -3.22
C LEU A 398 -10.14 -11.58 -2.12
N PHE A 399 -11.03 -10.68 -1.70
CA PHE A 399 -10.80 -9.81 -0.56
C PHE A 399 -12.04 -9.81 0.33
N PHE A 400 -11.83 -9.92 1.61
CA PHE A 400 -12.85 -9.89 2.64
C PHE A 400 -12.42 -8.96 3.77
N ALA A 401 -13.32 -8.09 4.20
CA ALA A 401 -13.19 -7.35 5.45
C ALA A 401 -14.53 -7.43 6.18
N SER A 402 -14.50 -7.74 7.47
CA SER A 402 -15.71 -7.81 8.29
C SER A 402 -16.39 -6.45 8.40
N GLY A 403 -17.70 -6.45 8.51
CA GLY A 403 -18.54 -5.30 8.76
C GLY A 403 -19.31 -5.47 10.07
N ASP A 404 -19.78 -4.36 10.58
CA ASP A 404 -20.56 -4.29 11.83
C ASP A 404 -22.05 -4.33 11.53
N GLY A 405 -22.72 -5.35 12.09
CA GLY A 405 -24.17 -5.56 11.94
C GLY A 405 -25.01 -4.94 13.05
N GLU A 406 -24.42 -4.51 14.17
CA GLU A 406 -25.12 -3.91 15.31
C GLU A 406 -24.43 -2.60 15.79
N PRO A 407 -24.38 -1.55 14.95
CA PRO A 407 -23.51 -0.38 15.11
C PRO A 407 -23.77 0.48 16.34
N LEU A 408 -24.76 0.15 17.17
CA LEU A 408 -25.12 0.87 18.40
C LEU A 408 -24.87 0.06 19.69
N ASP A 409 -24.38 -1.16 19.55
CA ASP A 409 -24.04 -1.99 20.71
C ASP A 409 -22.66 -1.68 21.30
N GLY A 410 -22.07 -2.58 22.07
CA GLY A 410 -20.74 -2.42 22.66
C GLY A 410 -19.62 -3.07 21.89
N ASP A 411 -19.89 -3.72 20.75
CA ASP A 411 -18.93 -4.45 19.93
C ASP A 411 -18.74 -3.76 18.57
N ALA A 412 -17.50 -3.51 18.17
CA ALA A 412 -17.14 -2.95 16.85
C ALA A 412 -16.47 -4.03 16.00
N THR A 413 -17.21 -4.56 15.02
CA THR A 413 -16.77 -5.72 14.21
C THR A 413 -16.40 -5.37 12.77
N GLY A 414 -16.43 -4.09 12.40
CA GLY A 414 -16.06 -3.58 11.08
C GLY A 414 -14.55 -3.33 10.97
N PHE A 415 -13.87 -4.05 10.09
CA PHE A 415 -12.41 -3.95 9.94
C PHE A 415 -11.97 -2.61 9.38
N ASP A 416 -10.95 -2.02 9.99
CA ASP A 416 -10.21 -0.87 9.46
C ASP A 416 -8.70 -1.06 9.63
N THR A 417 -7.89 -0.19 9.05
CA THR A 417 -6.43 -0.26 9.01
C THR A 417 -5.78 0.92 9.75
N ILE A 418 -4.46 0.93 9.85
CA ILE A 418 -3.71 2.08 10.38
C ILE A 418 -3.53 3.11 9.25
N TYR A 419 -2.57 2.86 8.35
CA TYR A 419 -2.27 3.66 7.15
C TYR A 419 -1.98 2.72 5.98
N ASP A 420 -3.02 2.22 5.34
CA ASP A 420 -2.90 1.34 4.19
C ASP A 420 -2.66 2.10 2.87
N HIS A 421 -2.00 1.44 1.94
CA HIS A 421 -1.92 1.83 0.53
C HIS A 421 -2.01 0.55 -0.30
N MET A 422 -3.24 0.06 -0.48
CA MET A 422 -3.48 -1.30 -0.98
C MET A 422 -3.14 -1.44 -2.47
N ASN A 423 -2.10 -2.20 -2.77
CA ASN A 423 -1.78 -2.62 -4.13
C ASN A 423 -2.32 -4.03 -4.39
N PHE A 424 -3.64 -4.14 -4.54
CA PHE A 424 -4.37 -5.40 -4.66
C PHE A 424 -5.55 -5.24 -5.63
N ALA A 425 -6.04 -6.33 -6.22
CA ALA A 425 -7.25 -6.36 -7.06
C ALA A 425 -7.27 -5.27 -8.16
N GLY A 426 -6.18 -5.12 -8.90
CA GLY A 426 -6.02 -4.15 -9.98
C GLY A 426 -5.28 -2.87 -9.58
N GLY A 427 -5.17 -2.55 -8.28
CA GLY A 427 -4.47 -1.37 -7.79
C GLY A 427 -4.97 -0.08 -8.46
N PRO A 428 -4.11 0.70 -9.17
CA PRO A 428 -4.52 1.95 -9.82
C PRO A 428 -5.50 1.77 -11.00
N PHE A 429 -5.70 0.54 -11.48
CA PHE A 429 -6.68 0.20 -12.53
C PHE A 429 -8.01 -0.34 -11.98
N SER A 430 -8.32 -0.02 -10.73
CA SER A 430 -9.62 -0.20 -10.09
C SER A 430 -10.20 1.16 -9.75
N PHE A 431 -11.43 1.44 -10.18
CA PHE A 431 -12.14 2.66 -9.80
C PHE A 431 -12.35 2.70 -8.29
N TRP A 432 -12.78 1.59 -7.72
CA TRP A 432 -13.03 1.46 -6.29
C TRP A 432 -11.75 1.68 -5.47
N ASN A 433 -10.63 1.06 -5.82
CA ASN A 433 -9.38 1.27 -5.08
C ASN A 433 -8.86 2.71 -5.22
N ARG A 434 -8.91 3.27 -6.42
CA ARG A 434 -8.34 4.58 -6.75
C ARG A 434 -9.09 5.76 -6.15
N SER A 435 -10.43 5.70 -6.18
CA SER A 435 -11.28 6.87 -5.90
C SER A 435 -11.51 7.07 -4.41
N ALA A 436 -11.48 8.33 -3.94
CA ALA A 436 -12.14 8.73 -2.71
C ALA A 436 -13.62 8.96 -3.00
N ILE A 437 -14.52 8.36 -2.24
CA ILE A 437 -15.96 8.46 -2.43
C ILE A 437 -16.57 9.05 -1.17
N ALA A 438 -17.18 10.24 -1.31
CA ALA A 438 -17.85 10.93 -0.21
C ALA A 438 -19.20 10.26 0.09
N LEU A 439 -19.50 10.06 1.36
CA LEU A 439 -20.84 9.71 1.82
C LEU A 439 -21.62 11.00 2.02
N THR A 440 -22.46 11.35 1.05
CA THR A 440 -23.19 12.63 1.01
C THR A 440 -23.99 12.87 2.27
N GLN A 441 -24.09 14.17 2.68
CA GLN A 441 -24.79 14.64 3.89
C GLN A 441 -24.20 14.16 5.21
N THR A 442 -23.05 13.54 5.18
CA THR A 442 -22.31 13.18 6.40
C THR A 442 -20.97 13.90 6.44
N GLY A 443 -20.24 13.76 7.53
CA GLY A 443 -18.87 14.26 7.67
C GLY A 443 -17.80 13.23 7.30
N VAL A 444 -18.17 12.13 6.65
CA VAL A 444 -17.25 11.01 6.38
C VAL A 444 -17.27 10.59 4.91
N LEU A 445 -16.21 9.91 4.50
CA LEU A 445 -16.13 9.23 3.21
C LEU A 445 -16.80 7.86 3.33
N LEU A 446 -17.44 7.40 2.27
CA LEU A 446 -17.77 5.98 2.12
C LEU A 446 -16.48 5.16 2.08
N LYS A 447 -15.46 5.66 1.40
CA LYS A 447 -14.10 5.10 1.39
C LYS A 447 -13.04 6.14 0.98
N GLY A 448 -11.82 6.00 1.49
CA GLY A 448 -10.66 6.80 1.11
C GLY A 448 -9.99 6.37 -0.21
N PRO A 449 -9.01 7.12 -0.74
CA PRO A 449 -8.23 6.70 -1.90
C PRO A 449 -7.25 5.58 -1.54
N PHE A 450 -6.91 4.72 -2.51
CA PHE A 450 -5.96 3.62 -2.37
C PHE A 450 -6.23 2.65 -1.21
N THR A 451 -7.52 2.48 -0.87
CA THR A 451 -8.01 1.43 0.02
C THR A 451 -9.14 0.66 -0.66
N LEU A 452 -9.36 -0.58 -0.26
CA LEU A 452 -10.55 -1.36 -0.67
C LEU A 452 -11.67 -1.25 0.36
N LEU A 453 -11.36 -0.75 1.57
CA LEU A 453 -12.29 -0.70 2.70
C LEU A 453 -13.26 0.46 2.60
N PRO A 454 -14.58 0.23 2.74
CA PRO A 454 -15.50 1.25 3.16
C PRO A 454 -15.32 1.47 4.67
N ASN A 455 -14.57 2.50 5.05
CA ASN A 455 -14.09 2.69 6.42
C ASN A 455 -14.72 3.88 7.16
N LEU A 456 -15.62 4.62 6.53
CA LEU A 456 -16.38 5.72 7.12
C LEU A 456 -15.50 6.73 7.91
N ARG A 457 -14.28 6.97 7.47
CA ARG A 457 -13.40 8.01 8.02
C ARG A 457 -13.78 9.38 7.47
N SER A 458 -13.56 10.40 8.26
CA SER A 458 -13.71 11.80 7.79
C SER A 458 -12.69 12.16 6.72
N ASN A 459 -11.45 11.71 6.88
CA ASN A 459 -10.34 11.75 5.92
C ASN A 459 -9.49 10.50 6.14
N LYS A 460 -8.93 9.92 5.07
CA LYS A 460 -8.16 8.69 5.19
C LYS A 460 -6.90 8.86 6.05
N PHE A 461 -6.20 9.98 5.89
CA PHE A 461 -4.89 10.21 6.50
C PHE A 461 -4.97 11.01 7.81
N GLU A 462 -5.94 11.91 7.93
CA GLU A 462 -6.09 12.82 9.07
C GLU A 462 -7.19 12.35 10.04
N GLY A 463 -8.18 11.54 9.57
CA GLY A 463 -9.25 10.97 10.38
C GLY A 463 -8.79 9.76 11.19
N GLN A 464 -9.48 9.47 12.30
CA GLN A 464 -9.24 8.27 13.12
C GLN A 464 -9.74 7.00 12.43
N ALA A 465 -9.17 5.85 12.82
CA ALA A 465 -9.69 4.54 12.44
C ALA A 465 -11.11 4.35 12.96
N ASN A 466 -11.96 3.73 12.15
CA ASN A 466 -13.34 3.48 12.49
C ASN A 466 -13.65 1.98 12.34
N PHE A 467 -14.10 1.35 13.44
CA PHE A 467 -14.39 -0.08 13.44
C PHE A 467 -15.90 -0.40 13.41
N VAL A 468 -16.75 0.63 13.28
CA VAL A 468 -18.19 0.48 13.01
C VAL A 468 -18.43 0.69 11.50
N ASN A 469 -17.85 -0.18 10.69
CA ASN A 469 -17.80 -0.12 9.24
C ASN A 469 -18.70 -1.17 8.58
N PRO A 470 -19.16 -0.95 7.35
CA PRO A 470 -19.94 -1.95 6.63
C PRO A 470 -19.12 -3.16 6.15
N GLY A 471 -17.77 -3.04 6.10
CA GLY A 471 -16.93 -4.07 5.53
C GLY A 471 -17.18 -4.31 4.05
N VAL A 472 -16.41 -5.21 3.41
CA VAL A 472 -16.50 -5.47 1.98
C VAL A 472 -16.12 -6.91 1.63
N VAL A 473 -16.79 -7.46 0.61
CA VAL A 473 -16.41 -8.68 -0.10
C VAL A 473 -16.13 -8.32 -1.55
N LEU A 474 -14.98 -8.72 -2.09
CA LEU A 474 -14.56 -8.44 -3.45
C LEU A 474 -14.10 -9.71 -4.15
N LEU A 475 -14.60 -9.91 -5.37
CA LEU A 475 -14.15 -10.93 -6.31
C LEU A 475 -13.47 -10.25 -7.50
N ASN A 476 -12.25 -10.65 -7.83
CA ASN A 476 -11.44 -10.02 -8.87
C ASN A 476 -11.04 -10.99 -9.98
N LEU A 477 -11.02 -10.47 -11.22
CA LEU A 477 -10.35 -11.04 -12.37
C LEU A 477 -9.44 -10.00 -12.99
N GLY A 478 -8.19 -10.35 -13.23
CA GLY A 478 -7.19 -9.48 -13.83
C GLY A 478 -6.43 -10.14 -14.98
N TYR A 479 -5.98 -9.32 -15.91
CA TYR A 479 -5.17 -9.76 -17.05
C TYR A 479 -4.11 -8.71 -17.36
N ASP A 480 -2.84 -9.12 -17.39
CA ASP A 480 -1.72 -8.29 -17.83
C ASP A 480 -1.10 -8.90 -19.08
N ALA A 481 -0.66 -8.07 -20.02
CA ALA A 481 -0.04 -8.49 -21.26
C ALA A 481 1.16 -7.59 -21.62
N ASP A 482 2.35 -8.16 -21.74
CA ASP A 482 3.53 -7.46 -22.25
C ASP A 482 3.52 -7.45 -23.79
N LEU A 483 2.75 -6.52 -24.38
CA LEU A 483 2.57 -6.41 -25.84
C LEU A 483 3.88 -6.17 -26.56
N THR A 484 4.80 -5.45 -25.94
CA THR A 484 6.18 -5.29 -26.32
C THR A 484 7.04 -5.21 -25.06
N PRO A 485 8.39 -5.33 -25.16
CA PRO A 485 9.26 -5.13 -23.98
C PRO A 485 9.09 -3.75 -23.30
N LYS A 486 8.54 -2.76 -24.02
CA LYS A 486 8.33 -1.39 -23.54
C LYS A 486 6.89 -1.11 -23.10
N LEU A 487 5.91 -1.91 -23.55
CA LEU A 487 4.49 -1.63 -23.41
C LEU A 487 3.77 -2.82 -22.78
N ARG A 488 3.19 -2.60 -21.60
CA ARG A 488 2.28 -3.52 -20.92
C ARG A 488 0.85 -2.99 -20.96
N ALA A 489 -0.09 -3.84 -21.34
CA ALA A 489 -1.52 -3.59 -21.17
C ALA A 489 -2.02 -4.29 -19.90
N ILE A 490 -2.98 -3.67 -19.22
CA ILE A 490 -3.55 -4.15 -17.96
C ILE A 490 -5.07 -4.03 -18.05
N LEU A 491 -5.78 -5.11 -17.71
CA LEU A 491 -7.23 -5.14 -17.58
C LEU A 491 -7.60 -5.68 -16.21
N ASN A 492 -8.66 -5.12 -15.61
CA ASN A 492 -9.12 -5.48 -14.28
C ASN A 492 -10.63 -5.38 -14.16
N ALA A 493 -11.25 -6.31 -13.43
CA ALA A 493 -12.65 -6.28 -13.09
C ALA A 493 -12.86 -6.82 -11.67
N ASN A 494 -13.62 -6.07 -10.85
CA ASN A 494 -13.96 -6.41 -9.48
C ASN A 494 -15.48 -6.40 -9.32
N TYR A 495 -16.02 -7.42 -8.69
CA TYR A 495 -17.41 -7.38 -8.24
C TYR A 495 -17.42 -7.22 -6.70
N LEU A 496 -18.14 -6.19 -6.22
CA LEU A 496 -18.07 -5.73 -4.82
C LEU A 496 -19.42 -5.79 -4.13
N PHE A 497 -19.38 -6.18 -2.84
CA PHE A 497 -20.54 -6.19 -1.94
C PHE A 497 -20.14 -5.63 -0.59
N PHE A 498 -21.04 -4.92 0.09
CA PHE A 498 -20.93 -4.70 1.52
C PHE A 498 -21.09 -6.03 2.28
N HIS A 499 -20.29 -6.24 3.30
CA HIS A 499 -20.49 -7.39 4.20
C HIS A 499 -21.73 -7.18 5.08
N GLN A 500 -21.84 -6.01 5.68
CA GLN A 500 -22.98 -5.53 6.45
C GLN A 500 -23.39 -4.13 5.97
N THR A 501 -24.63 -3.68 6.24
CA THR A 501 -25.13 -2.38 5.77
C THR A 501 -25.70 -1.52 6.89
N GLU A 502 -25.81 -2.07 8.09
CA GLU A 502 -26.48 -1.48 9.24
C GLU A 502 -25.84 -0.16 9.70
N SER A 503 -24.51 -0.05 9.63
CA SER A 503 -23.80 1.21 9.90
C SER A 503 -24.16 2.32 8.91
N LEU A 504 -24.29 1.99 7.61
CA LEU A 504 -24.74 2.93 6.56
C LEU A 504 -26.20 3.32 6.75
N GLU A 505 -27.08 2.36 7.07
CA GLU A 505 -28.50 2.59 7.33
C GLU A 505 -28.69 3.59 8.47
N ARG A 506 -27.89 3.48 9.54
CA ARG A 506 -27.91 4.42 10.68
C ARG A 506 -27.39 5.80 10.30
N LEU A 507 -26.25 5.88 9.59
CA LEU A 507 -25.69 7.16 9.17
C LEU A 507 -26.58 7.94 8.21
N LEU A 508 -27.27 7.25 7.32
CA LEU A 508 -28.11 7.86 6.28
C LEU A 508 -29.59 7.94 6.65
N PHE A 509 -29.97 7.45 7.85
CA PHE A 509 -31.36 7.35 8.30
C PHE A 509 -32.26 6.60 7.30
N GLN A 510 -31.69 5.55 6.66
CA GLN A 510 -32.40 4.71 5.71
C GLN A 510 -32.82 3.39 6.35
N PRO A 511 -34.02 2.88 6.08
CA PRO A 511 -34.54 1.67 6.73
C PRO A 511 -33.84 0.39 6.22
N LYS A 512 -33.31 0.40 5.02
CA LYS A 512 -32.62 -0.73 4.41
C LYS A 512 -31.76 -0.30 3.23
N ILE A 513 -30.50 -0.77 3.23
CA ILE A 513 -29.55 -0.65 2.12
C ILE A 513 -29.19 -2.04 1.63
N ARG A 514 -29.24 -2.29 0.31
CA ARG A 514 -28.85 -3.57 -0.27
C ARG A 514 -27.33 -3.70 -0.33
N LYS A 515 -26.82 -4.94 -0.43
CA LYS A 515 -25.39 -5.21 -0.29
C LYS A 515 -24.55 -4.97 -1.57
N ALA A 516 -25.14 -5.01 -2.78
CA ALA A 516 -24.37 -4.91 -4.02
C ALA A 516 -23.82 -3.50 -4.24
N ILE A 517 -22.50 -3.33 -4.17
CA ILE A 517 -21.80 -2.07 -4.52
C ILE A 517 -21.76 -1.92 -6.04
N GLY A 518 -21.39 -2.99 -6.76
CA GLY A 518 -21.40 -3.00 -8.22
C GLY A 518 -20.21 -3.69 -8.87
N LEU A 519 -20.08 -3.48 -10.18
CA LEU A 519 -18.97 -3.96 -11.00
C LEU A 519 -17.98 -2.81 -11.27
N ASP A 520 -16.84 -2.87 -10.65
CA ASP A 520 -15.68 -2.01 -10.91
C ASP A 520 -14.87 -2.63 -12.06
N TRP A 521 -14.56 -1.84 -13.05
CA TRP A 521 -13.75 -2.25 -14.19
C TRP A 521 -12.68 -1.21 -14.48
N GLY A 522 -11.58 -1.65 -15.05
CA GLY A 522 -10.53 -0.74 -15.46
C GLY A 522 -9.57 -1.36 -16.47
N GLY A 523 -8.90 -0.50 -17.19
CA GLY A 523 -7.85 -0.90 -18.11
C GLY A 523 -6.93 0.25 -18.45
N GLY A 524 -5.74 -0.09 -18.89
CA GLY A 524 -4.76 0.90 -19.30
C GLY A 524 -3.43 0.30 -19.70
N ILE A 525 -2.45 1.17 -19.79
CA ILE A 525 -1.11 0.85 -20.28
C ILE A 525 -0.04 1.37 -19.34
N LEU A 526 1.05 0.63 -19.28
CA LEU A 526 2.32 1.05 -18.71
C LEU A 526 3.37 1.05 -19.82
N TYR A 527 3.94 2.23 -20.12
CA TYR A 527 4.91 2.40 -21.21
C TYR A 527 6.25 2.90 -20.67
N ARG A 528 7.33 2.19 -21.05
CA ARG A 528 8.74 2.49 -20.69
C ARG A 528 9.56 2.66 -21.96
N PRO A 529 9.59 3.86 -22.54
CA PRO A 529 10.24 4.09 -23.84
C PRO A 529 11.72 3.71 -23.90
N LEU A 530 12.43 3.83 -22.78
CA LEU A 530 13.86 3.53 -22.68
C LEU A 530 14.17 2.13 -22.12
N LEU A 531 13.15 1.27 -21.91
CA LEU A 531 13.30 -0.02 -21.22
C LEU A 531 13.82 0.10 -19.76
N SER A 532 13.81 1.29 -19.20
CA SER A 532 14.27 1.62 -17.85
C SER A 532 13.17 2.32 -17.07
N GLN A 533 13.44 2.62 -15.81
CA GLN A 533 12.52 3.38 -14.94
C GLN A 533 12.72 4.90 -15.05
N ASN A 534 13.61 5.39 -15.92
CA ASN A 534 13.87 6.82 -16.06
C ASN A 534 12.70 7.58 -16.67
N ILE A 535 11.96 6.94 -17.59
CA ILE A 535 10.71 7.48 -18.12
C ILE A 535 9.66 6.39 -18.02
N VAL A 536 8.61 6.66 -17.25
CA VAL A 536 7.46 5.79 -17.10
C VAL A 536 6.20 6.59 -17.38
N ILE A 537 5.40 6.08 -18.29
CA ILE A 537 4.08 6.64 -18.63
C ILE A 537 3.03 5.61 -18.29
N LEU A 538 2.09 5.98 -17.43
CA LEU A 538 0.93 5.19 -17.07
C LEU A 538 -0.31 5.96 -17.53
N ALA A 539 -1.22 5.30 -18.22
CA ALA A 539 -2.49 5.89 -18.62
C ALA A 539 -3.59 4.83 -18.54
N GLY A 540 -4.77 5.23 -18.14
CA GLY A 540 -5.88 4.30 -17.99
C GLY A 540 -7.23 4.96 -17.81
N VAL A 541 -8.25 4.12 -17.94
CA VAL A 541 -9.64 4.43 -17.65
C VAL A 541 -10.19 3.40 -16.68
N THR A 542 -10.96 3.86 -15.71
CA THR A 542 -11.65 3.00 -14.76
C THR A 542 -13.09 3.47 -14.58
N GLY A 543 -13.98 2.57 -14.19
CA GLY A 543 -15.37 2.92 -13.97
C GLY A 543 -16.07 1.96 -13.02
N LEU A 544 -17.15 2.42 -12.41
CA LEU A 544 -18.04 1.63 -11.57
C LEU A 544 -19.43 1.61 -12.19
N LEU A 545 -19.89 0.42 -12.56
CA LEU A 545 -21.29 0.16 -12.82
C LEU A 545 -21.96 -0.10 -11.48
N THR A 546 -22.73 0.87 -11.01
CA THR A 546 -23.31 0.85 -9.65
C THR A 546 -24.27 -0.30 -9.46
N GLY A 547 -24.19 -0.92 -8.31
CA GLY A 547 -25.13 -1.95 -7.85
C GLY A 547 -26.22 -1.35 -6.98
N SER A 548 -27.18 -2.19 -6.64
CA SER A 548 -28.37 -1.76 -5.90
C SER A 548 -28.08 -1.11 -4.54
N GLY A 549 -27.05 -1.56 -3.82
CA GLY A 549 -26.71 -0.97 -2.53
C GLY A 549 -26.06 0.41 -2.67
N PHE A 550 -25.22 0.60 -3.69
CA PHE A 550 -24.68 1.91 -4.02
C PHE A 550 -25.79 2.87 -4.47
N ASP A 551 -26.73 2.40 -5.30
CA ASP A 551 -27.89 3.19 -5.71
C ASP A 551 -28.77 3.60 -4.52
N ASP A 552 -28.99 2.70 -3.55
CA ASP A 552 -29.75 3.01 -2.32
C ASP A 552 -29.11 4.16 -1.51
N ILE A 553 -27.77 4.22 -1.46
CA ILE A 553 -27.02 5.27 -0.75
C ILE A 553 -27.18 6.62 -1.45
N TYR A 554 -27.14 6.64 -2.80
CA TYR A 554 -27.06 7.87 -3.60
C TYR A 554 -28.36 8.18 -4.34
N THR A 555 -29.50 7.69 -3.85
CA THR A 555 -30.83 8.03 -4.37
C THR A 555 -31.50 9.02 -3.43
N SER A 556 -32.07 10.09 -3.98
CA SER A 556 -32.89 11.01 -3.21
C SER A 556 -34.18 10.32 -2.73
N PRO A 557 -34.59 10.46 -1.47
CA PRO A 557 -35.79 9.84 -0.94
C PRO A 557 -37.10 10.49 -1.43
N CYS A 558 -37.06 11.43 -2.36
CA CYS A 558 -38.26 12.12 -2.80
C CYS A 558 -38.90 11.48 -4.04
N ASP A 559 -40.23 11.29 -4.00
CA ASP A 559 -41.05 10.69 -5.08
C ASP A 559 -41.43 11.68 -6.18
N VAL A 560 -40.79 12.86 -6.24
CA VAL A 560 -41.14 13.91 -7.23
C VAL A 560 -40.32 13.71 -8.52
N PRO A 561 -40.91 13.79 -9.71
CA PRO A 561 -40.15 13.78 -10.94
C PRO A 561 -39.09 14.89 -10.96
N GLY A 562 -37.82 14.54 -11.21
CA GLY A 562 -36.68 15.45 -11.15
C GLY A 562 -35.86 15.36 -9.89
N CYS A 563 -36.28 14.61 -8.86
CA CYS A 563 -35.40 14.20 -7.77
C CYS A 563 -34.36 13.22 -8.32
N GLY A 564 -33.12 13.69 -8.34
CA GLY A 564 -32.03 12.96 -8.98
C GLY A 564 -31.48 11.81 -8.14
N THR A 565 -31.02 10.82 -8.83
CA THR A 565 -29.95 9.93 -8.34
C THR A 565 -28.61 10.60 -8.62
N ALA A 566 -27.61 10.38 -7.78
CA ALA A 566 -26.24 10.70 -8.16
C ALA A 566 -25.89 10.03 -9.50
N SER A 567 -24.95 10.61 -10.23
CA SER A 567 -24.55 10.06 -11.53
C SER A 567 -24.21 8.57 -11.40
N ARG A 568 -24.87 7.73 -12.21
CA ARG A 568 -24.59 6.29 -12.31
C ARG A 568 -23.38 5.98 -13.19
N ASN A 569 -22.86 6.98 -13.91
CA ASN A 569 -21.71 6.88 -14.80
C ASN A 569 -20.45 7.34 -14.06
N LEU A 570 -20.04 6.56 -13.09
CA LEU A 570 -18.83 6.84 -12.34
C LEU A 570 -17.62 6.36 -13.14
N ALA A 571 -16.72 7.26 -13.46
CA ALA A 571 -15.55 6.95 -14.26
C ALA A 571 -14.38 7.90 -13.95
N ASN A 572 -13.17 7.38 -14.13
CA ASN A 572 -11.94 8.15 -14.09
C ASN A 572 -11.16 7.91 -15.37
N LEU A 573 -10.62 8.98 -15.96
CA LEU A 573 -9.58 8.96 -16.98
C LEU A 573 -8.34 9.56 -16.37
N PHE A 574 -7.24 8.83 -16.35
CA PHE A 574 -6.03 9.27 -15.68
C PHE A 574 -4.76 9.01 -16.48
N GLY A 575 -3.78 9.84 -16.25
CA GLY A 575 -2.42 9.71 -16.75
C GLY A 575 -1.41 10.08 -15.67
N LEU A 576 -0.26 9.42 -15.70
CA LEU A 576 0.91 9.75 -14.89
C LEU A 576 2.13 9.72 -15.80
N VAL A 577 2.90 10.78 -15.78
CA VAL A 577 4.24 10.82 -16.40
C VAL A 577 5.25 10.97 -15.29
N LYS A 578 6.20 10.04 -15.24
CA LYS A 578 7.30 10.03 -14.28
C LYS A 578 8.63 10.10 -15.01
N PHE A 579 9.45 11.07 -14.61
CA PHE A 579 10.85 11.19 -15.02
C PHE A 579 11.74 10.99 -13.81
N THR A 580 12.76 10.15 -13.94
CA THR A 580 13.74 9.90 -12.87
C THR A 580 15.15 10.00 -13.44
N TYR A 581 15.96 10.90 -12.81
CA TYR A 581 17.40 11.02 -13.04
C TYR A 581 18.15 10.21 -12.00
#